data_844e1b248fe141b40c440d6692cc2ff6
#
_entry.id   844e1b248fe141b40c440d6692cc2ff6
#
_cell.length_a   1.000
_cell.length_b   1.000
_cell.length_c   1.000
_cell.angle_alpha   90.00
_cell.angle_beta   90.00
_cell.angle_gamma   90.00
#
_symmetry.space_group_name_H-M   'P 1'
#
loop_
_entity.id
_entity.type
_entity.pdbx_description
1 polymer ?
#
loop_
_entity_poly.entity_id
_entity_poly.type
_entity_poly.pdbx_seq_one_letter_code
_entity_poly.pdbx_strand_id
1 'polypeptide(L)'
;PLAYLDNAASSQMPQQVIDRLVRYQTTQHANINRAVHYLSEIATLEYHNARCKLQQFINARENREVIFTSGTTDSINLVMHGYGRKFIKAGDEIILTTLEHHSNIVPWQMLANEKGATIRVVPINDKGEVEVDEYEKLFNERTKFVGLIHVSNALGTINPIKGMIDFAHRHGVPVLIDGAQAAPHITIDVQALDCDFYAFSAHKLCGPT
;
A
#
# COMPACT_ATOMS: atom_id res chain seq x y z
N PRO A 1 16.03 31.82 3.27
CA PRO A 1 15.87 30.39 3.64
C PRO A 1 15.13 29.66 2.53
N LEU A 2 15.56 28.45 2.21
CA LEU A 2 14.88 27.56 1.27
C LEU A 2 13.65 26.98 1.95
N ALA A 3 12.47 27.04 1.29
CA ALA A 3 11.26 26.34 1.71
C ALA A 3 11.08 25.08 0.88
N TYR A 4 11.03 23.92 1.53
CA TYR A 4 10.73 22.63 0.89
C TYR A 4 9.22 22.40 0.93
N LEU A 5 8.57 22.35 -0.22
CA LEU A 5 7.11 22.27 -0.36
C LEU A 5 6.63 20.95 -0.99
N ASP A 6 7.53 19.98 -1.21
CA ASP A 6 7.23 18.73 -1.88
C ASP A 6 7.22 17.51 -0.93
N ASN A 7 6.63 17.69 0.26
CA ASN A 7 6.52 16.59 1.25
C ASN A 7 5.60 15.44 0.79
N ALA A 8 4.73 15.69 -0.18
CA ALA A 8 3.90 14.63 -0.78
C ALA A 8 4.73 13.63 -1.61
N ALA A 9 5.86 14.06 -2.15
CA ALA A 9 6.80 13.16 -2.83
C ALA A 9 7.67 12.39 -1.83
N SER A 10 8.26 13.12 -0.85
CA SER A 10 9.05 12.52 0.24
C SER A 10 9.13 13.53 1.39
N SER A 11 8.81 13.10 2.61
CA SER A 11 8.86 13.99 3.79
C SER A 11 10.28 14.14 4.33
N GLN A 12 10.57 15.31 4.92
CA GLN A 12 11.83 15.52 5.65
C GLN A 12 11.86 14.65 6.90
N MET A 13 12.98 13.97 7.12
CA MET A 13 13.16 13.08 8.25
C MET A 13 13.45 13.91 9.53
N PRO A 14 12.66 13.76 10.61
CA PRO A 14 12.93 14.47 11.86
C PRO A 14 14.19 13.96 12.55
N GLN A 15 14.81 14.81 13.38
CA GLN A 15 16.09 14.49 14.04
C GLN A 15 16.03 13.20 14.87
N GLN A 16 14.89 12.92 15.51
CA GLN A 16 14.69 11.69 16.31
C GLN A 16 14.83 10.41 15.46
N VAL A 17 14.39 10.43 14.21
CA VAL A 17 14.52 9.30 13.29
C VAL A 17 15.95 9.16 12.81
N ILE A 18 16.61 10.28 12.48
CA ILE A 18 18.03 10.30 12.11
C ILE A 18 18.89 9.74 13.24
N ASP A 19 18.70 10.23 14.47
CA ASP A 19 19.43 9.76 15.65
C ASP A 19 19.21 8.27 15.91
N ARG A 20 17.98 7.80 15.70
CA ARG A 20 17.66 6.37 15.86
C ARG A 20 18.38 5.50 14.82
N LEU A 21 18.43 5.95 13.57
CA LEU A 21 19.18 5.27 12.50
C LEU A 21 20.69 5.23 12.82
N VAL A 22 21.27 6.38 13.20
CA VAL A 22 22.68 6.46 13.56
C VAL A 22 22.98 5.52 14.73
N ARG A 23 22.17 5.57 15.80
CA ARG A 23 22.34 4.68 16.96
C ARG A 23 22.29 3.21 16.55
N TYR A 24 21.31 2.81 15.72
CA TYR A 24 21.21 1.43 15.27
C TYR A 24 22.47 1.01 14.50
N GLN A 25 22.89 1.80 13.52
CA GLN A 25 24.03 1.47 12.67
C GLN A 25 25.36 1.42 13.46
N THR A 26 25.53 2.29 14.45
CA THR A 26 26.79 2.40 15.20
C THR A 26 26.88 1.44 16.38
N THR A 27 25.77 1.04 16.98
CA THR A 27 25.80 0.31 18.27
C THR A 27 24.96 -0.96 18.35
N GLN A 28 24.03 -1.20 17.39
CA GLN A 28 23.04 -2.27 17.50
C GLN A 28 22.91 -3.12 16.23
N HIS A 29 23.59 -2.75 15.15
CA HIS A 29 23.46 -3.46 13.87
C HIS A 29 23.98 -4.89 14.00
N ALA A 30 23.10 -5.85 13.73
CA ALA A 30 23.41 -7.27 13.65
C ALA A 30 22.37 -8.01 12.81
N ASN A 31 22.69 -9.26 12.46
CA ASN A 31 21.77 -10.13 11.76
C ASN A 31 20.57 -10.50 12.65
N ILE A 32 19.36 -10.37 12.15
CA ILE A 32 18.13 -10.68 12.88
C ILE A 32 17.74 -12.15 12.73
N ASN A 33 17.10 -12.73 13.77
CA ASN A 33 16.48 -14.07 13.77
C ASN A 33 17.43 -15.27 13.51
N ARG A 34 18.75 -15.10 13.48
CA ARG A 34 19.66 -16.18 13.06
C ARG A 34 20.91 -16.39 13.93
N ALA A 35 21.18 -15.53 14.89
CA ALA A 35 22.38 -15.63 15.70
C ALA A 35 22.04 -15.60 17.21
N VAL A 36 22.81 -16.35 17.99
CA VAL A 36 22.66 -16.44 19.45
C VAL A 36 23.77 -15.60 20.11
N HIS A 37 23.63 -14.27 19.99
CA HIS A 37 24.53 -13.33 20.70
C HIS A 37 23.78 -12.00 20.93
N TYR A 38 24.25 -11.24 21.91
CA TYR A 38 23.63 -10.04 22.45
C TYR A 38 23.14 -9.04 21.38
N LEU A 39 23.95 -8.69 20.37
CA LEU A 39 23.55 -7.73 19.33
C LEU A 39 22.42 -8.28 18.43
N SER A 40 22.46 -9.59 18.12
CA SER A 40 21.40 -10.22 17.32
C SER A 40 20.07 -10.28 18.07
N GLU A 41 20.10 -10.52 19.39
CA GLU A 41 18.89 -10.50 20.21
C GLU A 41 18.28 -9.11 20.26
N ILE A 42 19.09 -8.06 20.47
CA ILE A 42 18.64 -6.66 20.45
C ILE A 42 18.08 -6.30 19.07
N ALA A 43 18.79 -6.56 17.99
CA ALA A 43 18.33 -6.24 16.64
C ALA A 43 17.03 -6.96 16.30
N THR A 44 16.88 -8.23 16.71
CA THR A 44 15.67 -9.02 16.53
C THR A 44 14.49 -8.41 17.31
N LEU A 45 14.72 -8.05 18.59
CA LEU A 45 13.69 -7.42 19.42
C LEU A 45 13.22 -6.08 18.81
N GLU A 46 14.15 -5.23 18.39
CA GLU A 46 13.83 -3.93 17.78
C GLU A 46 13.06 -4.09 16.46
N TYR A 47 13.40 -5.09 15.65
CA TYR A 47 12.65 -5.41 14.43
C TYR A 47 11.21 -5.83 14.72
N HIS A 48 11.00 -6.69 15.73
CA HIS A 48 9.67 -7.09 16.15
C HIS A 48 8.88 -5.93 16.76
N ASN A 49 9.53 -5.09 17.59
CA ASN A 49 8.90 -3.89 18.15
C ASN A 49 8.44 -2.91 17.06
N ALA A 50 9.26 -2.70 16.03
CA ALA A 50 8.88 -1.87 14.90
C ALA A 50 7.65 -2.43 14.16
N ARG A 51 7.59 -3.75 13.95
CA ARG A 51 6.44 -4.42 13.34
C ARG A 51 5.17 -4.25 14.18
N CYS A 52 5.26 -4.43 15.49
CA CYS A 52 4.12 -4.22 16.40
C CYS A 52 3.63 -2.76 16.39
N LYS A 53 4.54 -1.79 16.34
CA LYS A 53 4.17 -0.37 16.23
C LYS A 53 3.44 -0.06 14.92
N LEU A 54 3.90 -0.61 13.81
CA LEU A 54 3.21 -0.45 12.53
C LEU A 54 1.85 -1.16 12.51
N GLN A 55 1.77 -2.36 13.09
CA GLN A 55 0.50 -3.06 13.27
C GLN A 55 -0.53 -2.21 14.03
N GLN A 56 -0.10 -1.58 15.15
CA GLN A 56 -0.96 -0.68 15.92
C GLN A 56 -1.30 0.60 15.15
N PHE A 57 -0.35 1.16 14.41
CA PHE A 57 -0.53 2.39 13.64
C PHE A 57 -1.62 2.28 12.58
N ILE A 58 -1.72 1.13 11.90
CA ILE A 58 -2.76 0.89 10.89
C ILE A 58 -3.93 0.07 11.43
N ASN A 59 -3.95 -0.25 12.74
CA ASN A 59 -4.92 -1.13 13.37
C ASN A 59 -5.06 -2.49 12.68
N ALA A 60 -3.95 -3.10 12.24
CA ALA A 60 -3.99 -4.48 11.74
C ALA A 60 -4.28 -5.46 12.90
N ARG A 61 -4.92 -6.60 12.62
CA ARG A 61 -5.32 -7.57 13.65
C ARG A 61 -4.11 -8.23 14.31
N GLU A 62 -3.14 -8.62 13.49
CA GLU A 62 -1.96 -9.33 13.95
C GLU A 62 -0.66 -8.74 13.36
N ASN A 63 0.43 -8.79 14.11
CA ASN A 63 1.71 -8.26 13.66
C ASN A 63 2.29 -9.02 12.44
N ARG A 64 1.91 -10.28 12.23
CA ARG A 64 2.31 -11.07 11.05
C ARG A 64 1.68 -10.59 9.74
N GLU A 65 0.62 -9.79 9.81
CA GLU A 65 0.02 -9.14 8.63
C GLU A 65 0.87 -7.98 8.10
N VAL A 66 1.81 -7.46 8.91
CA VAL A 66 2.73 -6.41 8.51
C VAL A 66 3.96 -7.01 7.82
N ILE A 67 4.14 -6.71 6.56
CA ILE A 67 5.25 -7.17 5.73
C ILE A 67 6.13 -5.96 5.36
N PHE A 68 7.41 -6.01 5.70
CA PHE A 68 8.38 -4.99 5.30
C PHE A 68 8.85 -5.22 3.87
N THR A 69 8.81 -4.16 3.08
CA THR A 69 9.27 -4.10 1.69
C THR A 69 10.08 -2.81 1.47
N SER A 70 10.58 -2.59 0.27
CA SER A 70 11.30 -1.36 -0.09
C SER A 70 10.37 -0.17 -0.41
N GLY A 71 9.10 -0.21 -0.03
CA GLY A 71 8.12 0.85 -0.21
C GLY A 71 6.86 0.41 -0.96
N THR A 72 5.95 1.35 -1.22
CA THR A 72 4.63 1.06 -1.82
C THR A 72 4.74 0.33 -3.16
N THR A 73 5.65 0.76 -4.03
CA THR A 73 5.85 0.12 -5.34
C THR A 73 6.23 -1.36 -5.18
N ASP A 74 7.17 -1.66 -4.29
CA ASP A 74 7.59 -3.03 -4.03
C ASP A 74 6.46 -3.86 -3.39
N SER A 75 5.70 -3.26 -2.47
CA SER A 75 4.52 -3.89 -1.87
C SER A 75 3.47 -4.28 -2.92
N ILE A 76 3.14 -3.38 -3.84
CA ILE A 76 2.17 -3.66 -4.91
C ILE A 76 2.71 -4.73 -5.86
N ASN A 77 4.00 -4.66 -6.24
CA ASN A 77 4.64 -5.71 -7.02
C ASN A 77 4.62 -7.07 -6.30
N LEU A 78 4.84 -7.09 -4.98
CA LEU A 78 4.75 -8.33 -4.19
C LEU A 78 3.35 -8.95 -4.27
N VAL A 79 2.29 -8.14 -4.16
CA VAL A 79 0.90 -8.62 -4.32
C VAL A 79 0.67 -9.10 -5.75
N MET A 80 1.11 -8.35 -6.75
CA MET A 80 0.98 -8.74 -8.15
C MET A 80 1.69 -10.09 -8.42
N HIS A 81 2.94 -10.24 -7.95
CA HIS A 81 3.71 -11.48 -8.15
C HIS A 81 3.17 -12.66 -7.34
N GLY A 82 2.80 -12.44 -6.07
CA GLY A 82 2.32 -13.49 -5.16
C GLY A 82 0.87 -13.87 -5.45
N TYR A 83 -0.04 -12.91 -5.37
CA TYR A 83 -1.47 -13.11 -5.56
C TYR A 83 -1.87 -13.09 -7.05
N GLY A 84 -1.53 -12.00 -7.75
CA GLY A 84 -1.97 -11.77 -9.11
C GLY A 84 -1.58 -12.91 -10.06
N ARG A 85 -0.31 -13.27 -10.11
CA ARG A 85 0.16 -14.38 -10.99
C ARG A 85 -0.48 -15.73 -10.69
N LYS A 86 -0.88 -15.96 -9.44
CA LYS A 86 -1.49 -17.24 -9.02
C LYS A 86 -2.97 -17.31 -9.40
N PHE A 87 -3.71 -16.20 -9.26
CA PHE A 87 -5.17 -16.22 -9.34
C PHE A 87 -5.74 -15.58 -10.60
N ILE A 88 -5.03 -14.64 -11.26
CA ILE A 88 -5.48 -14.01 -12.50
C ILE A 88 -5.16 -14.92 -13.69
N LYS A 89 -6.15 -15.10 -14.57
CA LYS A 89 -6.10 -15.95 -15.75
C LYS A 89 -6.47 -15.16 -17.02
N ALA A 90 -6.30 -15.80 -18.17
CA ALA A 90 -6.72 -15.23 -19.43
C ALA A 90 -8.24 -14.93 -19.46
N GLY A 91 -8.60 -13.74 -19.92
CA GLY A 91 -9.97 -13.25 -19.96
C GLY A 91 -10.48 -12.64 -18.67
N ASP A 92 -9.74 -12.73 -17.56
CA ASP A 92 -10.09 -12.04 -16.30
C ASP A 92 -9.94 -10.53 -16.44
N GLU A 93 -10.63 -9.80 -15.56
CA GLU A 93 -10.60 -8.35 -15.53
C GLU A 93 -10.08 -7.82 -14.19
N ILE A 94 -9.24 -6.77 -14.25
CA ILE A 94 -8.68 -6.04 -13.13
C ILE A 94 -9.24 -4.62 -13.19
N ILE A 95 -9.85 -4.14 -12.11
CA ILE A 95 -10.39 -2.78 -12.04
C ILE A 95 -9.38 -1.86 -11.35
N LEU A 96 -9.05 -0.73 -11.98
CA LEU A 96 -8.24 0.36 -11.45
C LEU A 96 -8.99 1.68 -11.63
N THR A 97 -8.59 2.74 -10.91
CA THR A 97 -9.14 4.08 -11.16
C THR A 97 -8.22 4.92 -12.04
N THR A 98 -8.75 5.97 -12.65
CA THR A 98 -7.95 6.98 -13.39
C THR A 98 -6.98 7.73 -12.47
N LEU A 99 -7.23 7.76 -11.15
CA LEU A 99 -6.41 8.45 -10.16
C LEU A 99 -5.18 7.68 -9.71
N GLU A 100 -5.01 6.41 -10.12
CA GLU A 100 -3.92 5.58 -9.63
C GLU A 100 -2.55 6.14 -9.95
N HIS A 101 -1.63 6.02 -8.99
CA HIS A 101 -0.21 6.25 -9.22
C HIS A 101 0.37 5.13 -10.11
N HIS A 102 1.41 5.44 -10.89
CA HIS A 102 2.07 4.45 -11.77
C HIS A 102 2.45 3.15 -11.06
N SER A 103 2.81 3.21 -9.77
CA SER A 103 3.10 2.01 -8.96
C SER A 103 1.92 1.04 -8.85
N ASN A 104 0.67 1.56 -8.97
CA ASN A 104 -0.55 0.75 -8.95
C ASN A 104 -1.21 0.63 -10.34
N ILE A 105 -0.50 0.98 -11.40
CA ILE A 105 -0.94 0.78 -12.81
C ILE A 105 -0.03 -0.22 -13.49
N VAL A 106 1.27 0.09 -13.55
CA VAL A 106 2.25 -0.64 -14.38
C VAL A 106 2.35 -2.12 -14.01
N PRO A 107 2.42 -2.53 -12.73
CA PRO A 107 2.46 -3.95 -12.39
C PRO A 107 1.26 -4.74 -12.92
N TRP A 108 0.07 -4.15 -12.83
CA TRP A 108 -1.16 -4.77 -13.32
C TRP A 108 -1.22 -4.82 -14.85
N GLN A 109 -0.69 -3.79 -15.56
CA GLN A 109 -0.54 -3.82 -17.03
C GLN A 109 0.41 -4.94 -17.46
N MET A 110 1.53 -5.10 -16.77
CA MET A 110 2.48 -6.19 -17.04
C MET A 110 1.82 -7.55 -16.83
N LEU A 111 1.10 -7.73 -15.72
CA LEU A 111 0.38 -8.96 -15.43
C LEU A 111 -0.72 -9.23 -16.47
N ALA A 112 -1.51 -8.21 -16.81
CA ALA A 112 -2.59 -8.34 -17.80
C ALA A 112 -2.04 -8.79 -19.16
N ASN A 113 -0.95 -8.19 -19.62
CA ASN A 113 -0.27 -8.59 -20.84
C ASN A 113 0.29 -10.02 -20.76
N GLU A 114 0.91 -10.40 -19.62
CA GLU A 114 1.46 -11.74 -19.39
C GLU A 114 0.36 -12.82 -19.42
N LYS A 115 -0.79 -12.52 -18.82
CA LYS A 115 -1.87 -13.51 -18.61
C LYS A 115 -2.97 -13.48 -19.68
N GLY A 116 -3.04 -12.44 -20.50
CA GLY A 116 -4.18 -12.21 -21.39
C GLY A 116 -5.42 -11.73 -20.62
N ALA A 117 -5.22 -11.00 -19.52
CA ALA A 117 -6.28 -10.33 -18.76
C ALA A 117 -6.51 -8.90 -19.29
N THR A 118 -7.57 -8.25 -18.83
CA THR A 118 -7.94 -6.89 -19.26
C THR A 118 -8.00 -5.95 -18.06
N ILE A 119 -7.46 -4.72 -18.20
CA ILE A 119 -7.66 -3.66 -17.23
C ILE A 119 -8.89 -2.86 -17.59
N ARG A 120 -9.78 -2.69 -16.61
CA ARG A 120 -10.95 -1.81 -16.68
C ARG A 120 -10.67 -0.58 -15.83
N VAL A 121 -10.92 0.61 -16.37
CA VAL A 121 -10.58 1.87 -15.70
C VAL A 121 -11.86 2.61 -15.31
N VAL A 122 -11.96 2.94 -14.01
CA VAL A 122 -13.03 3.77 -13.47
C VAL A 122 -12.73 5.23 -13.77
N PRO A 123 -13.63 5.98 -14.40
CA PRO A 123 -13.45 7.39 -14.67
C PRO A 123 -13.56 8.26 -13.40
N ILE A 124 -13.19 9.53 -13.55
CA ILE A 124 -13.42 10.60 -12.58
C ILE A 124 -14.31 11.66 -13.20
N ASN A 125 -15.02 12.40 -12.36
CA ASN A 125 -15.79 13.56 -12.76
C ASN A 125 -14.91 14.82 -12.88
N ASP A 126 -15.50 15.95 -13.30
CA ASP A 126 -14.81 17.24 -13.46
C ASP A 126 -14.25 17.81 -12.13
N LYS A 127 -14.68 17.28 -10.99
CA LYS A 127 -14.15 17.64 -9.65
C LYS A 127 -12.96 16.78 -9.24
N GLY A 128 -12.58 15.79 -10.04
CA GLY A 128 -11.51 14.85 -9.72
C GLY A 128 -11.93 13.78 -8.70
N GLU A 129 -13.20 13.48 -8.58
CA GLU A 129 -13.77 12.42 -7.74
C GLU A 129 -14.05 11.17 -8.56
N VAL A 130 -13.78 9.98 -8.01
CA VAL A 130 -14.07 8.70 -8.66
C VAL A 130 -15.58 8.54 -8.81
N GLU A 131 -16.04 8.19 -10.02
CA GLU A 131 -17.44 7.91 -10.31
C GLU A 131 -17.83 6.51 -9.80
N VAL A 132 -18.39 6.45 -8.59
CA VAL A 132 -18.72 5.19 -7.91
C VAL A 132 -19.75 4.39 -8.69
N ASP A 133 -20.74 5.05 -9.31
CA ASP A 133 -21.75 4.37 -10.13
C ASP A 133 -21.12 3.67 -11.35
N GLU A 134 -20.11 4.29 -11.97
CA GLU A 134 -19.34 3.67 -13.06
C GLU A 134 -18.46 2.53 -12.55
N TYR A 135 -17.86 2.67 -11.36
CA TYR A 135 -17.14 1.58 -10.72
C TYR A 135 -18.02 0.34 -10.55
N GLU A 136 -19.23 0.50 -10.02
CA GLU A 136 -20.17 -0.60 -9.79
C GLU A 136 -20.58 -1.30 -11.10
N LYS A 137 -20.79 -0.54 -12.18
CA LYS A 137 -21.16 -1.06 -13.51
C LYS A 137 -20.05 -1.90 -14.17
N LEU A 138 -18.78 -1.74 -13.76
CA LEU A 138 -17.67 -2.51 -14.33
C LEU A 138 -17.64 -3.96 -13.85
N PHE A 139 -18.32 -4.28 -12.73
CA PHE A 139 -18.27 -5.63 -12.17
C PHE A 139 -19.06 -6.64 -12.99
N ASN A 140 -18.42 -7.76 -13.24
CA ASN A 140 -19.02 -8.93 -13.90
C ASN A 140 -18.29 -10.21 -13.44
N GLU A 141 -18.65 -11.37 -13.95
CA GLU A 141 -18.08 -12.66 -13.57
C GLU A 141 -16.57 -12.79 -13.83
N ARG A 142 -16.01 -11.96 -14.72
CA ARG A 142 -14.57 -11.92 -15.03
C ARG A 142 -13.78 -11.00 -14.11
N THR A 143 -14.41 -10.13 -13.34
CA THR A 143 -13.73 -9.26 -12.39
C THR A 143 -13.11 -10.09 -11.28
N LYS A 144 -11.78 -10.02 -11.13
CA LYS A 144 -11.02 -10.85 -10.19
C LYS A 144 -10.14 -10.06 -9.23
N PHE A 145 -9.93 -8.79 -9.47
CA PHE A 145 -9.09 -7.95 -8.63
C PHE A 145 -9.44 -6.47 -8.78
N VAL A 146 -9.29 -5.72 -7.71
CA VAL A 146 -9.46 -4.26 -7.68
C VAL A 146 -8.25 -3.61 -7.02
N GLY A 147 -7.68 -2.57 -7.65
CA GLY A 147 -6.66 -1.70 -7.08
C GLY A 147 -7.20 -0.27 -6.96
N LEU A 148 -7.15 0.31 -5.76
CA LEU A 148 -7.69 1.64 -5.47
C LEU A 148 -6.68 2.51 -4.73
N ILE A 149 -6.50 3.75 -5.15
CA ILE A 149 -5.78 4.76 -4.37
C ILE A 149 -6.72 5.34 -3.30
N HIS A 150 -6.23 5.41 -2.05
CA HIS A 150 -7.02 5.97 -0.95
C HIS A 150 -7.10 7.50 -1.01
N VAL A 151 -5.93 8.15 -1.18
CA VAL A 151 -5.81 9.61 -1.38
C VAL A 151 -4.97 9.84 -2.62
N SER A 152 -5.49 10.60 -3.57
CA SER A 152 -4.80 10.91 -4.82
C SER A 152 -3.52 11.72 -4.55
N ASN A 153 -2.39 11.26 -5.09
CA ASN A 153 -1.13 11.98 -5.04
C ASN A 153 -1.11 13.24 -5.92
N ALA A 154 -1.98 13.31 -6.93
CA ALA A 154 -2.06 14.43 -7.86
C ALA A 154 -3.08 15.49 -7.43
N LEU A 155 -4.25 15.08 -6.95
CA LEU A 155 -5.38 15.98 -6.66
C LEU A 155 -5.66 16.13 -5.15
N GLY A 156 -5.18 15.21 -4.31
CA GLY A 156 -5.50 15.18 -2.88
C GLY A 156 -6.92 14.67 -2.59
N THR A 157 -7.66 14.23 -3.59
CA THR A 157 -9.00 13.65 -3.43
C THR A 157 -8.93 12.43 -2.53
N ILE A 158 -9.79 12.38 -1.51
CA ILE A 158 -9.97 11.22 -0.64
C ILE A 158 -11.10 10.38 -1.24
N ASN A 159 -10.78 9.18 -1.70
CA ASN A 159 -11.75 8.30 -2.33
C ASN A 159 -12.60 7.56 -1.28
N PRO A 160 -13.88 7.26 -1.57
CA PRO A 160 -14.80 6.57 -0.66
C PRO A 160 -14.54 5.05 -0.64
N ILE A 161 -13.28 4.65 -0.34
CA ILE A 161 -12.80 3.28 -0.53
C ILE A 161 -13.57 2.26 0.30
N LYS A 162 -14.11 2.60 1.49
CA LYS A 162 -14.86 1.64 2.30
C LYS A 162 -16.08 1.11 1.55
N GLY A 163 -16.87 2.00 0.96
CA GLY A 163 -18.03 1.60 0.16
C GLY A 163 -17.63 0.78 -1.08
N MET A 164 -16.52 1.16 -1.72
CA MET A 164 -15.99 0.45 -2.90
C MET A 164 -15.46 -0.95 -2.52
N ILE A 165 -14.78 -1.10 -1.38
CA ILE A 165 -14.34 -2.40 -0.85
C ILE A 165 -15.55 -3.30 -0.56
N ASP A 166 -16.56 -2.77 0.16
CA ASP A 166 -17.76 -3.52 0.49
C ASP A 166 -18.49 -4.01 -0.77
N PHE A 167 -18.52 -3.18 -1.81
CA PHE A 167 -19.09 -3.57 -3.09
C PHE A 167 -18.30 -4.70 -3.75
N ALA A 168 -16.98 -4.58 -3.83
CA ALA A 168 -16.11 -5.61 -4.40
C ALA A 168 -16.24 -6.95 -3.64
N HIS A 169 -16.27 -6.92 -2.31
CA HIS A 169 -16.42 -8.10 -1.47
C HIS A 169 -17.78 -8.79 -1.65
N ARG A 170 -18.87 -8.04 -1.89
CA ARG A 170 -20.17 -8.66 -2.26
C ARG A 170 -20.10 -9.49 -3.54
N HIS A 171 -19.13 -9.19 -4.42
CA HIS A 171 -18.85 -9.94 -5.64
C HIS A 171 -17.73 -10.96 -5.49
N GLY A 172 -17.19 -11.13 -4.27
CA GLY A 172 -16.08 -12.06 -4.00
C GLY A 172 -14.73 -11.60 -4.61
N VAL A 173 -14.56 -10.30 -4.84
CA VAL A 173 -13.38 -9.72 -5.47
C VAL A 173 -12.49 -9.04 -4.42
N PRO A 174 -11.23 -9.44 -4.28
CA PRO A 174 -10.29 -8.83 -3.35
C PRO A 174 -9.82 -7.46 -3.81
N VAL A 175 -9.46 -6.61 -2.82
CA VAL A 175 -9.09 -5.22 -3.03
C VAL A 175 -7.72 -4.90 -2.44
N LEU A 176 -6.85 -4.29 -3.25
CA LEU A 176 -5.61 -3.65 -2.80
C LEU A 176 -5.81 -2.13 -2.72
N ILE A 177 -5.38 -1.55 -1.62
CA ILE A 177 -5.39 -0.11 -1.40
C ILE A 177 -3.97 0.45 -1.47
N ASP A 178 -3.74 1.41 -2.38
CA ASP A 178 -2.56 2.29 -2.33
C ASP A 178 -2.82 3.40 -1.32
N GLY A 179 -2.25 3.25 -0.13
CA GLY A 179 -2.34 4.18 0.99
C GLY A 179 -1.14 5.12 1.11
N ALA A 180 -0.29 5.24 0.08
CA ALA A 180 0.95 6.01 0.16
C ALA A 180 0.75 7.47 0.57
N GLN A 181 -0.33 8.11 0.13
CA GLN A 181 -0.70 9.47 0.55
C GLN A 181 -1.67 9.50 1.72
N ALA A 182 -2.43 8.44 1.97
CA ALA A 182 -3.36 8.40 3.08
C ALA A 182 -2.65 8.22 4.42
N ALA A 183 -1.69 7.30 4.50
CA ALA A 183 -1.02 6.95 5.75
C ALA A 183 -0.35 8.14 6.47
N PRO A 184 0.27 9.14 5.80
CA PRO A 184 0.80 10.33 6.48
C PRO A 184 -0.25 11.36 6.89
N HIS A 185 -1.48 11.33 6.37
CA HIS A 185 -2.42 12.44 6.48
C HIS A 185 -3.72 12.13 7.22
N ILE A 186 -4.16 10.86 7.23
CA ILE A 186 -5.40 10.44 7.88
C ILE A 186 -5.18 9.20 8.73
N THR A 187 -6.05 8.97 9.71
CA THR A 187 -6.01 7.75 10.51
C THR A 187 -6.39 6.55 9.66
N ILE A 188 -5.55 5.52 9.68
CA ILE A 188 -5.79 4.27 8.96
C ILE A 188 -6.29 3.21 9.92
N ASP A 189 -7.40 2.57 9.57
CA ASP A 189 -7.94 1.41 10.26
C ASP A 189 -8.25 0.31 9.24
N VAL A 190 -7.28 -0.59 9.02
CA VAL A 190 -7.42 -1.63 8.01
C VAL A 190 -8.47 -2.68 8.38
N GLN A 191 -8.78 -2.85 9.69
CA GLN A 191 -9.87 -3.73 10.12
C GLN A 191 -11.24 -3.12 9.79
N ALA A 192 -11.43 -1.82 10.03
CA ALA A 192 -12.67 -1.13 9.67
C ALA A 192 -12.85 -1.02 8.14
N LEU A 193 -11.76 -0.82 7.40
CA LEU A 193 -11.77 -0.82 5.93
C LEU A 193 -12.08 -2.20 5.36
N ASP A 194 -11.61 -3.26 6.03
CA ASP A 194 -11.73 -4.67 5.60
C ASP A 194 -11.09 -4.92 4.22
N CYS A 195 -10.01 -4.22 3.88
CA CYS A 195 -9.27 -4.44 2.64
C CYS A 195 -8.34 -5.66 2.73
N ASP A 196 -8.08 -6.33 1.60
CA ASP A 196 -7.23 -7.52 1.55
C ASP A 196 -5.74 -7.15 1.61
N PHE A 197 -5.37 -6.01 1.00
CA PHE A 197 -4.01 -5.49 0.97
C PHE A 197 -4.02 -3.98 1.16
N TYR A 198 -3.08 -3.47 1.95
CA TYR A 198 -2.88 -2.03 2.15
C TYR A 198 -1.39 -1.69 2.04
N ALA A 199 -1.00 -0.90 1.05
CA ALA A 199 0.41 -0.58 0.76
C ALA A 199 0.71 0.90 1.07
N PHE A 200 1.84 1.18 1.74
CA PHE A 200 2.32 2.54 1.99
C PHE A 200 3.84 2.58 2.14
N SER A 201 4.43 3.79 2.19
CA SER A 201 5.88 3.99 2.24
C SER A 201 6.31 4.81 3.45
N ALA A 202 7.36 4.38 4.12
CA ALA A 202 7.90 5.05 5.31
C ALA A 202 8.44 6.46 5.01
N HIS A 203 9.07 6.67 3.84
CA HIS A 203 9.67 7.98 3.47
C HIS A 203 8.64 9.11 3.32
N LYS A 204 7.34 8.81 3.21
CA LYS A 204 6.24 9.78 3.25
C LYS A 204 5.71 10.02 4.67
N LEU A 205 6.05 9.13 5.61
CA LEU A 205 5.71 9.16 7.05
C LEU A 205 6.87 9.64 7.92
N CYS A 206 7.73 10.51 7.40
CA CYS A 206 8.94 10.95 8.09
C CYS A 206 9.92 9.81 8.45
N GLY A 207 9.73 8.64 7.89
CA GLY A 207 10.56 7.46 8.12
C GLY A 207 11.72 7.34 7.12
N PRO A 208 12.54 6.30 7.24
CA PRO A 208 13.64 6.04 6.31
C PRO A 208 13.14 5.68 4.90
N THR A 209 14.00 5.92 3.92
CA THR A 209 13.83 5.54 2.51
C THR A 209 14.25 4.10 2.28
#